data_dfc4daf6c6b08a8efb68699c73551a75
#
_entry.id   dfc4daf6c6b08a8efb68699c73551a75
#
_cell.length_a   1.000
_cell.length_b   1.000
_cell.length_c   1.000
_cell.angle_alpha   90.00
_cell.angle_beta   90.00
_cell.angle_gamma   90.00
#
_symmetry.space_group_name_H-M   'P 1'
#
loop_
_entity.id
_entity.type
_entity.pdbx_description
1 polymer ?
#
loop_
_entity_poly.entity_id
_entity_poly.type
_entity_poly.pdbx_seq_one_letter_code
_entity_poly.pdbx_strand_id
1 'polypeptide(L)'
;WVAGFEISHNSSEVRRAIGYVPQLISADGALTGYENLMIFAKLYDIPRSERESRVRGLLEFIGLADSGDKLVQKYSGGMIRRLEIAQSMLHKPQVLFLDEPTIGLDPAARRTVWDHIDQLRKENGTTIFMTTHMMEEADSLCDHVAIMHLGKVAALGSPTELKNAISGEGVTLDDVFIHFTGNELETGGSYRETNRTRRTARRLG
;
A
#
# COMPACT_ATOMS: atom_id res chain seq x y z
N TRP A 1 2.09 6.98 -18.78
CA TRP A 1 0.63 7.11 -18.85
C TRP A 1 -0.01 6.40 -17.67
N VAL A 2 -0.97 7.05 -17.01
CA VAL A 2 -1.74 6.44 -15.90
C VAL A 2 -3.22 6.74 -16.16
N ALA A 3 -4.06 5.70 -16.13
CA ALA A 3 -5.51 5.81 -16.39
C ALA A 3 -5.86 6.55 -17.69
N GLY A 4 -5.04 6.39 -18.74
CA GLY A 4 -5.21 7.07 -20.02
C GLY A 4 -4.68 8.51 -20.09
N PHE A 5 -4.13 9.06 -19.00
CA PHE A 5 -3.60 10.40 -18.95
C PHE A 5 -2.06 10.42 -18.98
N GLU A 6 -1.48 11.33 -19.74
CA GLU A 6 -0.05 11.55 -19.78
C GLU A 6 0.40 12.37 -18.55
N ILE A 7 1.35 11.82 -17.77
CA ILE A 7 1.75 12.40 -16.48
C ILE A 7 2.33 13.81 -16.64
N SER A 8 3.12 14.05 -17.70
CA SER A 8 3.79 15.32 -17.94
C SER A 8 2.85 16.49 -18.24
N HIS A 9 1.69 16.22 -18.83
CA HIS A 9 0.73 17.24 -19.27
C HIS A 9 -0.58 17.23 -18.48
N ASN A 10 -0.97 16.08 -17.90
CA ASN A 10 -2.27 15.88 -17.25
C ASN A 10 -2.11 15.51 -15.75
N SER A 11 -1.19 16.18 -15.05
CA SER A 11 -0.86 15.82 -13.66
C SER A 11 -2.05 15.93 -12.69
N SER A 12 -2.99 16.83 -12.94
CA SER A 12 -4.20 16.99 -12.13
C SER A 12 -5.19 15.85 -12.33
N GLU A 13 -5.40 15.44 -13.58
CA GLU A 13 -6.26 14.32 -13.97
C GLU A 13 -5.69 13.01 -13.43
N VAL A 14 -4.36 12.81 -13.54
CA VAL A 14 -3.68 11.66 -12.94
C VAL A 14 -3.91 11.62 -11.43
N ARG A 15 -3.72 12.73 -10.69
CA ARG A 15 -3.96 12.78 -9.25
C ARG A 15 -5.41 12.48 -8.85
N ARG A 16 -6.39 12.84 -9.69
CA ARG A 16 -7.79 12.49 -9.48
C ARG A 16 -8.11 11.02 -9.76
N ALA A 17 -7.33 10.40 -10.65
CA ALA A 17 -7.51 9.00 -11.05
C ALA A 17 -6.78 8.01 -10.14
N ILE A 18 -5.86 8.48 -9.28
CA ILE A 18 -5.06 7.62 -8.42
C ILE A 18 -5.39 7.81 -6.94
N GLY A 19 -5.30 6.72 -6.17
CA GLY A 19 -5.14 6.74 -4.72
C GLY A 19 -3.70 6.38 -4.36
N TYR A 20 -3.21 6.85 -3.23
CA TYR A 20 -1.86 6.54 -2.77
C TYR A 20 -1.83 6.35 -1.26
N VAL A 21 -1.25 5.24 -0.83
CA VAL A 21 -0.99 4.93 0.58
C VAL A 21 0.51 4.81 0.76
N PRO A 22 1.16 5.77 1.43
CA PRO A 22 2.61 5.75 1.65
C PRO A 22 3.01 4.69 2.68
N GLN A 23 4.29 4.32 2.69
CA GLN A 23 4.86 3.43 3.69
C GLN A 23 4.74 4.02 5.11
N LEU A 24 5.02 5.31 5.27
CA LEU A 24 4.89 6.01 6.56
C LEU A 24 3.43 6.37 6.84
N ILE A 25 3.04 6.27 8.11
CA ILE A 25 1.70 6.64 8.57
C ILE A 25 1.42 8.11 8.23
N SER A 26 0.29 8.34 7.57
CA SER A 26 -0.19 9.65 7.13
C SER A 26 -1.47 10.11 7.84
N ALA A 27 -2.18 9.20 8.51
CA ALA A 27 -3.39 9.50 9.26
C ALA A 27 -3.07 10.37 10.50
N ASP A 28 -3.88 11.40 10.74
CA ASP A 28 -3.70 12.30 11.89
C ASP A 28 -4.19 11.63 13.18
N GLY A 29 -3.27 11.39 14.11
CA GLY A 29 -3.56 10.77 15.40
C GLY A 29 -4.43 11.62 16.33
N ALA A 30 -4.47 12.95 16.16
CA ALA A 30 -5.27 13.86 16.96
C ALA A 30 -6.73 13.92 16.54
N LEU A 31 -7.07 13.33 15.39
CA LEU A 31 -8.42 13.26 14.86
C LEU A 31 -9.00 11.86 15.05
N THR A 32 -10.32 11.76 14.99
CA THR A 32 -11.04 10.47 14.92
C THR A 32 -10.89 9.86 13.53
N GLY A 33 -11.20 8.56 13.39
CA GLY A 33 -11.25 7.92 12.09
C GLY A 33 -12.24 8.59 11.14
N TYR A 34 -13.41 8.95 11.66
CA TYR A 34 -14.43 9.69 10.89
C TYR A 34 -13.92 11.07 10.41
N GLU A 35 -13.30 11.85 11.29
CA GLU A 35 -12.76 13.18 10.94
C GLU A 35 -11.64 13.08 9.91
N ASN A 36 -10.74 12.09 10.05
CA ASN A 36 -9.71 11.81 9.06
C ASN A 36 -10.32 11.59 7.67
N LEU A 37 -11.31 10.72 7.54
CA LEU A 37 -11.99 10.47 6.26
C LEU A 37 -12.75 11.71 5.78
N MET A 38 -13.41 12.44 6.67
CA MET A 38 -14.18 13.64 6.31
C MET A 38 -13.29 14.75 5.74
N ILE A 39 -12.07 14.92 6.25
CA ILE A 39 -11.09 15.86 5.68
C ILE A 39 -10.73 15.46 4.25
N PHE A 40 -10.41 14.19 4.01
CA PHE A 40 -10.11 13.71 2.66
C PHE A 40 -11.32 13.82 1.71
N ALA A 41 -12.55 13.59 2.22
CA ALA A 41 -13.77 13.81 1.43
C ALA A 41 -13.93 15.27 0.97
N LYS A 42 -13.48 16.23 1.79
CA LYS A 42 -13.46 17.65 1.41
C LYS A 42 -12.34 17.97 0.42
N LEU A 43 -11.12 17.39 0.62
CA LEU A 43 -9.96 17.61 -0.25
C LEU A 43 -10.18 17.05 -1.66
N TYR A 44 -10.93 15.96 -1.78
CA TYR A 44 -11.32 15.38 -3.07
C TYR A 44 -12.59 15.99 -3.68
N ASP A 45 -13.06 17.13 -3.17
CA ASP A 45 -14.24 17.84 -3.66
C ASP A 45 -15.52 16.97 -3.73
N ILE A 46 -15.65 15.98 -2.85
CA ILE A 46 -16.87 15.15 -2.79
C ILE A 46 -18.04 16.05 -2.41
N PRO A 47 -19.19 15.98 -3.13
CA PRO A 47 -20.37 16.79 -2.82
C PRO A 47 -20.80 16.66 -1.35
N ARG A 48 -21.16 17.78 -0.71
CA ARG A 48 -21.52 17.81 0.72
C ARG A 48 -22.61 16.80 1.08
N SER A 49 -23.57 16.61 0.19
CA SER A 49 -24.67 15.65 0.36
C SER A 49 -24.23 14.18 0.38
N GLU A 50 -23.06 13.87 -0.17
CA GLU A 50 -22.54 12.49 -0.28
C GLU A 50 -21.47 12.15 0.75
N ARG A 51 -20.84 13.17 1.37
CA ARG A 51 -19.66 12.96 2.23
C ARG A 51 -19.94 12.00 3.37
N GLU A 52 -21.03 12.26 4.11
CA GLU A 52 -21.35 11.45 5.30
C GLU A 52 -21.63 9.99 4.94
N SER A 53 -22.43 9.74 3.92
CA SER A 53 -22.74 8.37 3.48
C SER A 53 -21.49 7.63 2.97
N ARG A 54 -20.62 8.31 2.22
CA ARG A 54 -19.36 7.71 1.75
C ARG A 54 -18.40 7.41 2.89
N VAL A 55 -18.24 8.35 3.83
CA VAL A 55 -17.36 8.16 5.00
C VAL A 55 -17.84 6.99 5.86
N ARG A 56 -19.15 6.93 6.18
CA ARG A 56 -19.70 5.84 6.97
C ARG A 56 -19.61 4.49 6.24
N GLY A 57 -19.94 4.46 4.94
CA GLY A 57 -19.81 3.26 4.14
C GLY A 57 -18.38 2.73 4.06
N LEU A 58 -17.38 3.62 3.97
CA LEU A 58 -15.98 3.20 4.02
C LEU A 58 -15.55 2.71 5.40
N LEU A 59 -15.98 3.35 6.49
CA LEU A 59 -15.72 2.85 7.85
C LEU A 59 -16.32 1.45 8.07
N GLU A 60 -17.51 1.20 7.55
CA GLU A 60 -18.13 -0.11 7.58
C GLU A 60 -17.35 -1.11 6.74
N PHE A 61 -17.00 -0.77 5.50
CA PHE A 61 -16.23 -1.59 4.58
C PHE A 61 -14.90 -2.06 5.19
N ILE A 62 -14.15 -1.15 5.85
CA ILE A 62 -12.86 -1.48 6.48
C ILE A 62 -13.00 -2.07 7.89
N GLY A 63 -14.22 -2.35 8.36
CA GLY A 63 -14.50 -2.91 9.69
C GLY A 63 -14.11 -1.98 10.85
N LEU A 64 -14.27 -0.67 10.68
CA LEU A 64 -13.98 0.35 11.70
C LEU A 64 -15.21 1.17 12.09
N ALA A 65 -16.44 0.75 11.75
CA ALA A 65 -17.68 1.45 12.09
C ALA A 65 -17.76 1.79 13.58
N ASP A 66 -17.57 0.81 14.47
CA ASP A 66 -17.62 0.98 15.94
C ASP A 66 -16.43 1.76 16.52
N SER A 67 -15.44 2.03 15.73
CA SER A 67 -14.23 2.76 16.12
C SER A 67 -14.11 4.11 15.43
N GLY A 68 -15.02 4.45 14.54
CA GLY A 68 -14.98 5.67 13.74
C GLY A 68 -14.85 6.97 14.58
N ASP A 69 -15.46 7.01 15.74
CA ASP A 69 -15.45 8.17 16.67
C ASP A 69 -14.28 8.15 17.67
N LYS A 70 -13.41 7.12 17.64
CA LYS A 70 -12.21 7.05 18.48
C LYS A 70 -11.06 7.78 17.82
N LEU A 71 -10.22 8.46 18.61
CA LEU A 71 -8.99 9.09 18.14
C LEU A 71 -8.05 8.07 17.52
N VAL A 72 -7.46 8.41 16.37
CA VAL A 72 -6.56 7.50 15.61
C VAL A 72 -5.30 7.13 16.40
N GLN A 73 -4.82 7.99 17.32
CA GLN A 73 -3.73 7.64 18.24
C GLN A 73 -4.03 6.41 19.13
N LYS A 74 -5.31 5.98 19.25
CA LYS A 74 -5.72 4.79 20.00
C LYS A 74 -5.92 3.55 19.09
N TYR A 75 -5.67 3.68 17.79
CA TYR A 75 -5.80 2.62 16.82
C TYR A 75 -4.57 1.70 16.87
N SER A 76 -4.77 0.41 16.57
CA SER A 76 -3.65 -0.49 16.24
C SER A 76 -3.05 -0.14 14.87
N GLY A 77 -1.83 -0.61 14.59
CA GLY A 77 -1.21 -0.41 13.28
C GLY A 77 -2.08 -0.89 12.12
N GLY A 78 -2.71 -2.05 12.26
CA GLY A 78 -3.66 -2.58 11.26
C GLY A 78 -4.93 -1.74 11.10
N MET A 79 -5.44 -1.13 12.17
CA MET A 79 -6.57 -0.19 12.08
C MET A 79 -6.16 1.08 11.34
N ILE A 80 -4.97 1.62 11.63
CA ILE A 80 -4.44 2.81 10.94
C ILE A 80 -4.28 2.51 9.44
N ARG A 81 -3.66 1.39 9.09
CA ARG A 81 -3.45 1.03 7.68
C ARG A 81 -4.76 0.87 6.91
N ARG A 82 -5.78 0.24 7.51
CA ARG A 82 -7.11 0.15 6.89
C ARG A 82 -7.76 1.53 6.72
N LEU A 83 -7.60 2.43 7.68
CA LEU A 83 -8.09 3.81 7.57
C LEU A 83 -7.41 4.56 6.41
N GLU A 84 -6.09 4.43 6.24
CA GLU A 84 -5.33 5.05 5.14
C GLU A 84 -5.76 4.53 3.77
N ILE A 85 -6.02 3.22 3.66
CA ILE A 85 -6.59 2.62 2.45
C ILE A 85 -7.97 3.26 2.16
N ALA A 86 -8.84 3.39 3.16
CA ALA A 86 -10.13 4.01 3.01
C ALA A 86 -10.03 5.50 2.60
N GLN A 87 -9.08 6.26 3.16
CA GLN A 87 -8.80 7.64 2.74
C GLN A 87 -8.47 7.72 1.24
N SER A 88 -7.62 6.81 0.76
CA SER A 88 -7.20 6.76 -0.64
C SER A 88 -8.30 6.32 -1.60
N MET A 89 -9.38 5.72 -1.08
CA MET A 89 -10.51 5.19 -1.85
C MET A 89 -11.72 6.12 -1.93
N LEU A 90 -11.77 7.19 -1.14
CA LEU A 90 -12.92 8.10 -1.03
C LEU A 90 -13.41 8.65 -2.37
N HIS A 91 -12.48 8.97 -3.28
CA HIS A 91 -12.78 9.53 -4.60
C HIS A 91 -12.92 8.45 -5.69
N LYS A 92 -12.91 7.16 -5.33
CA LYS A 92 -13.04 6.00 -6.23
C LYS A 92 -11.97 6.00 -7.34
N PRO A 93 -10.67 5.90 -6.97
CA PRO A 93 -9.58 5.95 -7.94
C PRO A 93 -9.62 4.75 -8.89
N GLN A 94 -9.13 4.95 -10.13
CA GLN A 94 -8.95 3.87 -11.09
C GLN A 94 -7.71 3.03 -10.77
N VAL A 95 -6.68 3.66 -10.18
CA VAL A 95 -5.43 2.99 -9.78
C VAL A 95 -5.11 3.34 -8.33
N LEU A 96 -4.81 2.34 -7.52
CA LEU A 96 -4.40 2.49 -6.13
C LEU A 96 -2.95 2.05 -5.98
N PHE A 97 -2.10 2.98 -5.56
CA PHE A 97 -0.70 2.72 -5.24
C PHE A 97 -0.56 2.45 -3.74
N LEU A 98 0.03 1.32 -3.38
CA LEU A 98 0.27 0.88 -2.02
C LEU A 98 1.77 0.66 -1.82
N ASP A 99 2.38 1.46 -0.96
CA ASP A 99 3.81 1.35 -0.66
C ASP A 99 4.01 0.57 0.64
N GLU A 100 4.49 -0.70 0.51
CA GLU A 100 4.69 -1.62 1.63
C GLU A 100 3.47 -1.71 2.57
N PRO A 101 2.26 -2.06 2.08
CA PRO A 101 1.00 -1.85 2.80
C PRO A 101 0.88 -2.60 4.12
N THR A 102 1.65 -3.66 4.34
CA THR A 102 1.54 -4.50 5.53
C THR A 102 2.79 -4.55 6.39
N ILE A 103 3.77 -3.68 6.09
CA ILE A 103 5.00 -3.62 6.87
C ILE A 103 4.72 -3.34 8.36
N GLY A 104 5.35 -4.13 9.25
CA GLY A 104 5.21 -3.96 10.69
C GLY A 104 3.88 -4.42 11.28
N LEU A 105 2.97 -5.01 10.50
CA LEU A 105 1.74 -5.60 10.99
C LEU A 105 1.97 -7.05 11.45
N ASP A 106 1.23 -7.45 12.49
CA ASP A 106 1.14 -8.86 12.87
C ASP A 106 0.41 -9.68 11.79
N PRO A 107 0.56 -11.03 11.78
CA PRO A 107 -0.01 -11.87 10.73
C PRO A 107 -1.53 -11.76 10.59
N ALA A 108 -2.28 -11.55 11.67
CA ALA A 108 -3.73 -11.43 11.62
C ALA A 108 -4.16 -10.09 11.00
N ALA A 109 -3.54 -8.99 11.43
CA ALA A 109 -3.77 -7.67 10.87
C ALA A 109 -3.40 -7.61 9.38
N ARG A 110 -2.28 -8.26 8.99
CA ARG A 110 -1.85 -8.37 7.58
C ARG A 110 -2.92 -9.06 6.74
N ARG A 111 -3.40 -10.22 7.17
CA ARG A 111 -4.44 -10.97 6.46
C ARG A 111 -5.70 -10.14 6.26
N THR A 112 -6.13 -9.42 7.29
CA THR A 112 -7.28 -8.51 7.19
C THR A 112 -7.05 -7.40 6.15
N VAL A 113 -5.84 -6.83 6.07
CA VAL A 113 -5.51 -5.84 5.03
C VAL A 113 -5.52 -6.47 3.64
N TRP A 114 -4.99 -7.68 3.47
CA TRP A 114 -5.02 -8.41 2.21
C TRP A 114 -6.45 -8.67 1.73
N ASP A 115 -7.34 -9.11 2.62
CA ASP A 115 -8.74 -9.35 2.30
C ASP A 115 -9.42 -8.07 1.78
N HIS A 116 -9.15 -6.91 2.39
CA HIS A 116 -9.68 -5.63 1.92
C HIS A 116 -9.11 -5.21 0.57
N ILE A 117 -7.81 -5.40 0.32
CA ILE A 117 -7.17 -5.12 -0.97
C ILE A 117 -7.79 -5.98 -2.08
N ASP A 118 -7.95 -7.28 -1.83
CA ASP A 118 -8.56 -8.21 -2.80
C ASP A 118 -10.03 -7.87 -3.06
N GLN A 119 -10.77 -7.50 -2.01
CA GLN A 119 -12.17 -7.06 -2.15
C GLN A 119 -12.27 -5.79 -2.99
N LEU A 120 -11.40 -4.78 -2.77
CA LEU A 120 -11.34 -3.56 -3.57
C LEU A 120 -11.10 -3.86 -5.05
N ARG A 121 -10.18 -4.77 -5.35
CA ARG A 121 -9.91 -5.21 -6.72
C ARG A 121 -11.15 -5.82 -7.38
N LYS A 122 -11.83 -6.72 -6.68
CA LYS A 122 -12.97 -7.47 -7.21
C LYS A 122 -14.23 -6.62 -7.37
N GLU A 123 -14.54 -5.78 -6.39
CA GLU A 123 -15.82 -5.05 -6.36
C GLU A 123 -15.77 -3.73 -7.15
N ASN A 124 -14.64 -3.04 -7.12
CA ASN A 124 -14.53 -1.71 -7.73
C ASN A 124 -13.79 -1.71 -9.08
N GLY A 125 -13.18 -2.83 -9.49
CA GLY A 125 -12.37 -2.89 -10.71
C GLY A 125 -11.12 -1.98 -10.63
N THR A 126 -10.70 -1.60 -9.42
CA THR A 126 -9.52 -0.75 -9.20
C THR A 126 -8.26 -1.54 -9.50
N THR A 127 -7.38 -0.99 -10.33
CA THR A 127 -6.04 -1.55 -10.53
C THR A 127 -5.19 -1.29 -9.29
N ILE A 128 -4.64 -2.34 -8.70
CA ILE A 128 -3.74 -2.22 -7.54
C ILE A 128 -2.29 -2.31 -8.02
N PHE A 129 -1.50 -1.31 -7.70
CA PHE A 129 -0.05 -1.33 -7.87
C PHE A 129 0.60 -1.25 -6.49
N MET A 130 1.30 -2.31 -6.08
CA MET A 130 1.89 -2.37 -4.75
C MET A 130 3.38 -2.66 -4.80
N THR A 131 4.11 -2.11 -3.83
CA THR A 131 5.48 -2.52 -3.52
C THR A 131 5.47 -3.41 -2.29
N THR A 132 6.30 -4.41 -2.27
CA THR A 132 6.52 -5.27 -1.09
C THR A 132 7.88 -5.97 -1.18
N HIS A 133 8.47 -6.25 -0.04
CA HIS A 133 9.61 -7.18 0.08
C HIS A 133 9.18 -8.57 0.58
N MET A 134 7.86 -8.76 0.77
CA MET A 134 7.30 -10.03 1.25
C MET A 134 6.79 -10.84 0.06
N MET A 135 7.50 -11.92 -0.27
CA MET A 135 7.15 -12.76 -1.42
C MET A 135 5.80 -13.45 -1.25
N GLU A 136 5.42 -13.80 -0.02
CA GLU A 136 4.09 -14.34 0.30
C GLU A 136 2.96 -13.36 -0.06
N GLU A 137 3.15 -12.06 0.18
CA GLU A 137 2.18 -11.01 -0.18
C GLU A 137 2.04 -10.90 -1.70
N ALA A 138 3.18 -10.86 -2.42
CA ALA A 138 3.18 -10.82 -3.87
C ALA A 138 2.54 -12.08 -4.49
N ASP A 139 2.80 -13.26 -3.94
CA ASP A 139 2.24 -14.54 -4.42
C ASP A 139 0.72 -14.62 -4.19
N SER A 140 0.23 -14.03 -3.10
CA SER A 140 -1.18 -14.12 -2.71
C SER A 140 -2.07 -13.09 -3.41
N LEU A 141 -1.55 -11.89 -3.70
CA LEU A 141 -2.36 -10.75 -4.13
C LEU A 141 -2.13 -10.32 -5.58
N CYS A 142 -0.97 -10.61 -6.16
CA CYS A 142 -0.59 -10.06 -7.45
C CYS A 142 -0.90 -11.00 -8.62
N ASP A 143 -1.50 -10.46 -9.68
CA ASP A 143 -1.64 -11.17 -10.96
C ASP A 143 -0.31 -11.17 -11.73
N HIS A 144 0.49 -10.09 -11.57
CA HIS A 144 1.83 -9.93 -12.15
C HIS A 144 2.81 -9.38 -11.12
N VAL A 145 4.02 -9.88 -11.12
CA VAL A 145 5.11 -9.48 -10.23
C VAL A 145 6.31 -9.05 -11.06
N ALA A 146 6.88 -7.89 -10.72
CA ALA A 146 8.16 -7.44 -11.23
C ALA A 146 9.21 -7.52 -10.12
N ILE A 147 10.23 -8.35 -10.30
CA ILE A 147 11.38 -8.43 -9.39
C ILE A 147 12.39 -7.35 -9.77
N MET A 148 12.66 -6.46 -8.82
CA MET A 148 13.62 -5.37 -8.99
C MET A 148 14.95 -5.73 -8.34
N HIS A 149 16.05 -5.54 -9.07
CA HIS A 149 17.41 -5.70 -8.55
C HIS A 149 18.34 -4.64 -9.14
N LEU A 150 19.11 -3.97 -8.28
CA LEU A 150 20.06 -2.90 -8.67
C LEU A 150 19.47 -1.85 -9.64
N GLY A 151 18.22 -1.43 -9.37
CA GLY A 151 17.52 -0.42 -10.17
C GLY A 151 16.99 -0.90 -11.53
N LYS A 152 17.00 -2.21 -11.78
CA LYS A 152 16.50 -2.83 -13.02
C LYS A 152 15.44 -3.87 -12.71
N VAL A 153 14.54 -4.10 -13.66
CA VAL A 153 13.62 -5.25 -13.62
C VAL A 153 14.42 -6.50 -14.00
N ALA A 154 14.61 -7.40 -13.05
CA ALA A 154 15.34 -8.66 -13.24
C ALA A 154 14.43 -9.76 -13.79
N ALA A 155 13.15 -9.79 -13.36
CA ALA A 155 12.14 -10.72 -13.89
C ALA A 155 10.77 -10.07 -13.85
N LEU A 156 9.87 -10.47 -14.76
CA LEU A 156 8.49 -9.99 -14.86
C LEU A 156 7.60 -11.14 -15.34
N GLY A 157 6.51 -11.39 -14.65
CA GLY A 157 5.51 -12.41 -15.01
C GLY A 157 4.48 -12.62 -13.92
N SER A 158 3.54 -13.52 -14.13
CA SER A 158 2.67 -14.00 -13.06
C SER A 158 3.48 -14.80 -12.03
N PRO A 159 3.02 -14.90 -10.77
CA PRO A 159 3.67 -15.75 -9.77
C PRO A 159 3.93 -17.18 -10.26
N THR A 160 2.96 -17.76 -10.97
CA THR A 160 3.09 -19.11 -11.54
C THR A 160 4.14 -19.19 -12.64
N GLU A 161 4.18 -18.25 -13.57
CA GLU A 161 5.20 -18.20 -14.63
C GLU A 161 6.60 -18.05 -14.04
N LEU A 162 6.76 -17.17 -13.06
CA LEU A 162 8.04 -16.93 -12.40
C LEU A 162 8.53 -18.18 -11.64
N LYS A 163 7.65 -18.88 -10.94
CA LYS A 163 7.98 -20.12 -10.25
C LYS A 163 8.36 -21.24 -11.25
N ASN A 164 7.66 -21.33 -12.37
CA ASN A 164 7.95 -22.32 -13.41
C ASN A 164 9.23 -22.03 -14.22
N ALA A 165 9.74 -20.80 -14.17
CA ALA A 165 11.01 -20.43 -14.83
C ALA A 165 12.24 -21.04 -14.14
N ILE A 166 12.09 -21.59 -12.93
CA ILE A 166 13.15 -22.21 -12.15
C ILE A 166 12.88 -23.72 -12.02
N SER A 167 13.90 -24.52 -12.14
CA SER A 167 13.80 -25.98 -11.96
C SER A 167 13.72 -26.33 -10.48
N GLY A 168 12.71 -27.11 -10.07
CA GLY A 168 12.56 -27.62 -8.70
C GLY A 168 11.12 -28.00 -8.39
N GLU A 169 10.92 -28.87 -7.41
CA GLU A 169 9.60 -29.15 -6.85
C GLU A 169 9.30 -28.18 -5.70
N GLY A 170 8.08 -27.62 -5.65
CA GLY A 170 7.68 -26.74 -4.58
C GLY A 170 8.36 -25.36 -4.57
N VAL A 171 8.80 -24.87 -5.73
CA VAL A 171 9.45 -23.54 -5.89
C VAL A 171 8.53 -22.43 -5.37
N THR A 172 9.06 -21.56 -4.52
CA THR A 172 8.41 -20.38 -3.96
C THR A 172 8.84 -19.10 -4.69
N LEU A 173 8.16 -17.97 -4.47
CA LEU A 173 8.64 -16.68 -4.97
C LEU A 173 9.92 -16.20 -4.26
N ASP A 174 10.21 -16.69 -3.04
CA ASP A 174 11.51 -16.44 -2.38
C ASP A 174 12.65 -17.09 -3.16
N ASP A 175 12.47 -18.34 -3.63
CA ASP A 175 13.45 -19.01 -4.48
C ASP A 175 13.65 -18.29 -5.81
N VAL A 176 12.56 -17.80 -6.40
CA VAL A 176 12.59 -16.97 -7.63
C VAL A 176 13.39 -15.69 -7.38
N PHE A 177 13.13 -15.00 -6.27
CA PHE A 177 13.84 -13.78 -5.91
C PHE A 177 15.35 -14.05 -5.79
N ILE A 178 15.73 -15.07 -5.01
CA ILE A 178 17.13 -15.47 -4.82
C ILE A 178 17.79 -15.84 -6.17
N HIS A 179 17.08 -16.57 -7.03
CA HIS A 179 17.61 -16.98 -8.35
C HIS A 179 17.94 -15.76 -9.24
N PHE A 180 17.05 -14.77 -9.32
CA PHE A 180 17.23 -13.62 -10.21
C PHE A 180 18.07 -12.47 -9.62
N THR A 181 18.25 -12.43 -8.29
CA THR A 181 19.04 -11.38 -7.62
C THR A 181 20.42 -11.87 -7.16
N GLY A 182 20.68 -13.18 -7.23
CA GLY A 182 21.83 -13.82 -6.61
C GLY A 182 21.67 -13.98 -5.11
N ASN A 183 22.57 -14.69 -4.43
CA ASN A 183 22.56 -14.89 -2.97
C ASN A 183 22.88 -13.63 -2.15
N GLU A 184 23.03 -12.48 -2.78
CA GLU A 184 23.12 -11.19 -2.15
C GLU A 184 21.70 -10.64 -1.86
N LEU A 185 21.03 -11.26 -0.88
CA LEU A 185 20.20 -10.47 0.01
C LEU A 185 21.18 -9.55 0.76
N GLU A 186 21.55 -8.43 0.16
CA GLU A 186 21.95 -7.30 0.96
C GLU A 186 20.75 -7.01 1.87
N THR A 187 20.81 -7.55 3.08
CA THR A 187 19.99 -7.10 4.20
C THR A 187 20.15 -5.59 4.20
N GLY A 188 19.11 -4.92 3.70
CA GLY A 188 19.09 -3.48 3.43
C GLY A 188 19.76 -2.78 4.58
N GLY A 189 20.74 -1.94 4.27
CA GLY A 189 21.75 -1.43 5.17
C GLY A 189 21.22 -1.16 6.55
N SER A 190 21.80 -1.84 7.52
CA SER A 190 21.36 -1.90 8.91
C SER A 190 20.81 -0.54 9.33
N TYR A 191 19.57 -0.49 9.82
CA TYR A 191 18.93 0.68 10.46
C TYR A 191 19.86 1.40 11.45
N ARG A 192 20.93 0.73 11.88
CA ARG A 192 22.04 1.25 12.69
C ARG A 192 22.99 2.18 11.91
N GLU A 193 23.22 1.98 10.61
CA GLU A 193 24.12 2.86 9.83
C GLU A 193 23.44 4.17 9.43
N THR A 194 22.15 4.13 9.07
CA THR A 194 21.39 5.36 8.77
C THR A 194 21.26 6.28 10.00
N ASN A 195 21.13 5.71 11.20
CA ASN A 195 21.12 6.48 12.45
C ASN A 195 22.52 7.02 12.83
N ARG A 196 23.59 6.37 12.40
CA ARG A 196 24.96 6.84 12.65
C ARG A 196 25.28 8.06 11.79
N THR A 197 24.87 8.06 10.52
CA THR A 197 25.04 9.20 9.60
C THR A 197 24.21 10.40 10.04
N ARG A 198 22.97 10.20 10.52
CA ARG A 198 22.13 11.29 11.07
C ARG A 198 22.68 11.90 12.38
N ARG A 199 23.34 11.11 13.24
CA ARG A 199 24.00 11.61 14.45
C ARG A 199 25.26 12.41 14.14
N THR A 200 26.00 12.06 13.10
CA THR A 200 27.19 12.79 12.67
C THR A 200 26.82 14.14 12.04
N ALA A 201 25.78 14.19 11.22
CA ALA A 201 25.27 15.44 10.61
C ALA A 201 24.72 16.44 11.65
N ARG A 202 24.19 15.96 12.81
CA ARG A 202 23.72 16.83 13.92
C ARG A 202 24.83 17.40 14.80
N ARG A 203 26.09 16.93 14.65
CA ARG A 203 27.24 17.42 15.43
C ARG A 203 28.11 18.40 14.67
N LEU A 204 27.82 18.66 13.39
CA LEU A 204 28.58 19.54 12.50
C LEU A 204 27.79 20.76 12.01
N GLY A 205 26.59 21.01 12.60
CA GLY A 205 25.76 22.19 12.34
C GLY A 205 25.51 23.00 13.59
#